data_1619ab0ffdedc09db0c1ad89ecd8ac5f
#
_entry.id   1619ab0ffdedc09db0c1ad89ecd8ac5f
#
_cell.length_a   1.000
_cell.length_b   1.000
_cell.length_c   1.000
_cell.angle_alpha   90.00
_cell.angle_beta   90.00
_cell.angle_gamma   90.00
#
_symmetry.space_group_name_H-M   'P 1'
#
loop_
_entity.id
_entity.type
_entity.pdbx_description
1 polymer ?
#
loop_
_entity_poly.entity_id
_entity_poly.type
_entity_poly.pdbx_seq_one_letter_code
_entity_poly.pdbx_strand_id
1 'polypeptide(L)'
;GKKDIMAEWLGGGNTIQIDWKPAEKLLIGLKSHKNKHIDEIEYELLASAYDSSFKGETVGCFDNPYDLQSTSDKDRILEFVNKHFSEAGKTQLILCYGKGTANKRAGFIYNLLDSFVETEEIALVRKYIDDEIGKETTLTKYLSKGIAIHHAGLSDEAKLLIEYLIREKQIKYVCATTTIAEGVNFPVSSVFFDDYRKGSTAVLSSNDFWNIAGRAGRTLVDNFGKIIMPFHTSRSKEVFKAIIEKSSDELASVLAELFVDESKIRSCLTQERGIYDLINSYPDSFTPLFQYFVHLLTTGQNAYAAEVEDMFKDSLQYYLLDNEEQKYKFVQLCKSIYQSIELKYSGTIGALQFADKTGFSVPSVLRIMHEKSHNNVIADISGWQPNVMFNKHDVSNLAEKIKVIATLKETNLGTESKEAPFSPEQIAKMVTAWVKGDKLNSISLIHPSYKALPDDERMSEFMKKMNDIRFKTSWGLSALEGIVKGNQNEIQDSYIPSLVYYGVDSEKPLALRMLGIPRSLSFSLANIIEGDLKEYSYSSLRNKISGLSSSDWNNIKPKKSNLTGTEWRKIVAILMK
;
A
#
# COMPACT_ATOMS: atom_id res chain seq x y z
N GLY A 1 -9.35 0.77 -32.12
CA GLY A 1 -9.64 0.42 -30.73
C GLY A 1 -8.73 1.15 -29.76
N LYS A 2 -8.83 0.91 -28.44
CA LYS A 2 -8.02 1.59 -27.41
C LYS A 2 -6.52 1.46 -27.58
N LYS A 3 -6.05 0.38 -28.21
CA LYS A 3 -4.63 0.20 -28.58
C LYS A 3 -4.17 1.24 -29.57
N ASP A 4 -5.03 1.58 -30.51
CA ASP A 4 -4.72 2.54 -31.56
C ASP A 4 -4.67 3.94 -30.96
N ILE A 5 -5.56 4.26 -30.01
CA ILE A 5 -5.54 5.52 -29.24
C ILE A 5 -4.24 5.63 -28.41
N MET A 6 -3.84 4.55 -27.74
CA MET A 6 -2.58 4.55 -26.98
C MET A 6 -1.36 4.68 -27.88
N ALA A 7 -1.34 4.02 -29.03
CA ALA A 7 -0.26 4.14 -30.00
C ALA A 7 -0.17 5.55 -30.57
N GLU A 8 -1.31 6.14 -30.90
CA GLU A 8 -1.42 7.51 -31.40
C GLU A 8 -0.94 8.52 -30.36
N TRP A 9 -1.41 8.38 -29.11
CA TRP A 9 -0.98 9.23 -27.99
C TRP A 9 0.52 9.11 -27.70
N LEU A 10 1.12 7.92 -27.84
CA LEU A 10 2.55 7.68 -27.62
C LEU A 10 3.42 8.04 -28.84
N GLY A 11 2.90 8.71 -29.85
CA GLY A 11 3.67 9.21 -30.99
C GLY A 11 3.53 8.39 -32.28
N GLY A 12 2.46 7.60 -32.44
CA GLY A 12 2.12 6.93 -33.68
C GLY A 12 2.95 5.70 -34.02
N GLY A 13 3.50 5.03 -33.03
CA GLY A 13 4.27 3.79 -33.19
C GLY A 13 3.40 2.58 -33.60
N ASN A 14 4.00 1.59 -34.25
CA ASN A 14 3.33 0.32 -34.52
C ASN A 14 3.09 -0.45 -33.21
N THR A 15 1.85 -0.84 -32.96
CA THR A 15 1.53 -1.71 -31.83
C THR A 15 1.92 -3.17 -32.17
N ILE A 16 2.85 -3.73 -31.43
CA ILE A 16 3.15 -5.15 -31.47
C ILE A 16 2.32 -5.83 -30.38
N GLN A 17 1.35 -6.63 -30.78
CA GLN A 17 0.62 -7.48 -29.86
C GLN A 17 1.18 -8.91 -29.97
N ILE A 18 1.66 -9.44 -28.85
CA ILE A 18 2.04 -10.83 -28.76
C ILE A 18 0.90 -11.58 -28.06
N ASP A 19 0.24 -12.48 -28.76
CA ASP A 19 -0.80 -13.36 -28.20
C ASP A 19 -0.18 -14.51 -27.37
N TRP A 20 0.88 -14.20 -26.62
CA TRP A 20 1.49 -15.16 -25.72
C TRP A 20 0.73 -15.21 -24.40
N LYS A 21 0.24 -16.40 -24.04
CA LYS A 21 -0.42 -16.66 -22.76
C LYS A 21 0.53 -17.47 -21.88
N PRO A 22 0.91 -16.96 -20.69
CA PRO A 22 1.88 -17.64 -19.81
C PRO A 22 1.38 -18.99 -19.26
N ALA A 23 0.08 -19.13 -19.03
CA ALA A 23 -0.61 -20.37 -18.68
C ALA A 23 -2.10 -20.20 -18.97
N GLU A 24 -2.76 -21.28 -19.41
CA GLU A 24 -4.21 -21.26 -19.61
C GLU A 24 -4.93 -21.01 -18.26
N LYS A 25 -6.06 -20.31 -18.30
CA LYS A 25 -6.87 -19.98 -17.13
C LYS A 25 -8.15 -20.78 -17.12
N LEU A 26 -8.36 -21.53 -16.05
CA LEU A 26 -9.59 -22.29 -15.82
C LEU A 26 -10.44 -21.56 -14.78
N LEU A 27 -11.58 -21.01 -15.22
CA LEU A 27 -12.53 -20.33 -14.35
C LEU A 27 -13.59 -21.31 -13.88
N ILE A 28 -13.70 -21.49 -12.57
CA ILE A 28 -14.57 -22.50 -11.94
C ILE A 28 -15.51 -21.79 -10.96
N GLY A 29 -16.81 -21.79 -11.23
CA GLY A 29 -17.84 -21.47 -10.26
C GLY A 29 -18.21 -22.73 -9.46
N LEU A 30 -18.20 -22.66 -8.13
CA LEU A 30 -18.57 -23.78 -7.27
C LEU A 30 -19.82 -23.46 -6.46
N LYS A 31 -20.73 -24.44 -6.37
CA LYS A 31 -21.94 -24.38 -5.55
C LYS A 31 -22.04 -25.62 -4.67
N SER A 32 -22.37 -25.44 -3.41
CA SER A 32 -22.60 -26.54 -2.47
C SER A 32 -24.08 -26.88 -2.39
N HIS A 33 -24.41 -28.16 -2.51
CA HIS A 33 -25.73 -28.70 -2.26
C HIS A 33 -25.67 -29.62 -1.06
N LYS A 34 -26.43 -29.29 0.00
CA LYS A 34 -26.58 -30.14 1.18
C LYS A 34 -27.96 -30.73 1.21
N ASN A 35 -28.09 -31.97 0.80
CA ASN A 35 -29.26 -32.80 1.04
C ASN A 35 -28.99 -33.80 2.16
N LYS A 36 -30.04 -34.30 2.84
CA LYS A 36 -29.92 -35.24 3.98
C LYS A 36 -29.07 -36.52 3.70
N HIS A 37 -28.75 -36.79 2.45
CA HIS A 37 -28.07 -38.01 2.02
C HIS A 37 -26.91 -37.82 1.05
N ILE A 38 -26.68 -36.59 0.52
CA ILE A 38 -25.66 -36.36 -0.51
C ILE A 38 -25.03 -34.97 -0.28
N ASP A 39 -23.72 -34.95 -0.13
CA ASP A 39 -22.88 -33.75 -0.10
C ASP A 39 -22.27 -33.53 -1.48
N GLU A 40 -22.98 -32.85 -2.37
CA GLU A 40 -22.52 -32.56 -3.72
C GLU A 40 -21.92 -31.18 -3.84
N ILE A 41 -20.82 -31.09 -4.59
CA ILE A 41 -20.23 -29.83 -5.06
C ILE A 41 -20.42 -29.75 -6.56
N GLU A 42 -21.37 -28.93 -6.98
CA GLU A 42 -21.60 -28.58 -8.38
C GLU A 42 -20.51 -27.61 -8.85
N TYR A 43 -19.98 -27.84 -10.03
CA TYR A 43 -19.11 -26.90 -10.70
C TYR A 43 -19.70 -26.39 -12.00
N GLU A 44 -19.38 -25.16 -12.33
CA GLU A 44 -19.66 -24.51 -13.60
C GLU A 44 -18.35 -23.96 -14.18
N LEU A 45 -17.95 -24.50 -15.33
CA LEU A 45 -16.78 -24.01 -16.05
C LEU A 45 -17.22 -22.83 -16.92
N LEU A 46 -16.60 -21.69 -16.73
CA LEU A 46 -16.91 -20.47 -17.44
C LEU A 46 -15.87 -20.21 -18.53
N ALA A 47 -16.32 -19.80 -19.72
CA ALA A 47 -15.43 -19.28 -20.75
C ALA A 47 -14.80 -17.96 -20.28
N SER A 48 -13.48 -17.84 -20.41
CA SER A 48 -12.76 -16.60 -20.14
C SER A 48 -12.79 -15.71 -21.38
N ALA A 49 -12.90 -14.38 -21.20
CA ALA A 49 -12.70 -13.40 -22.26
C ALA A 49 -11.29 -13.50 -22.90
N TYR A 50 -10.34 -14.14 -22.23
CA TYR A 50 -8.98 -14.39 -22.70
C TYR A 50 -8.80 -15.75 -23.40
N ASP A 51 -9.78 -16.64 -23.31
CA ASP A 51 -9.71 -17.96 -23.92
C ASP A 51 -10.85 -18.18 -24.92
N SER A 52 -10.54 -17.98 -26.21
CA SER A 52 -11.46 -18.25 -27.31
C SER A 52 -11.67 -19.75 -27.60
N SER A 53 -10.86 -20.64 -27.01
CA SER A 53 -10.96 -22.09 -27.20
C SER A 53 -12.03 -22.74 -26.31
N PHE A 54 -12.38 -22.09 -25.18
CA PHE A 54 -13.44 -22.56 -24.29
C PHE A 54 -14.79 -21.92 -24.68
N LYS A 55 -15.51 -22.52 -25.58
CA LYS A 55 -16.86 -22.11 -25.98
C LYS A 55 -17.91 -22.96 -25.26
N GLY A 56 -18.49 -22.43 -24.22
CA GLY A 56 -19.66 -22.99 -23.57
C GLY A 56 -19.52 -23.21 -22.07
N GLU A 57 -20.65 -23.14 -21.38
CA GLU A 57 -20.76 -23.45 -19.95
C GLU A 57 -20.89 -24.97 -19.80
N THR A 58 -19.92 -25.60 -19.13
CA THR A 58 -20.05 -27.00 -18.73
C THR A 58 -20.41 -27.03 -17.26
N VAL A 59 -21.57 -27.60 -16.94
CA VAL A 59 -22.03 -27.83 -15.58
C VAL A 59 -21.92 -29.32 -15.26
N GLY A 60 -21.41 -29.62 -14.06
CA GLY A 60 -21.28 -31.00 -13.59
C GLY A 60 -21.14 -31.02 -12.07
N CYS A 61 -21.06 -32.20 -11.50
CA CYS A 61 -20.81 -32.41 -10.09
C CYS A 61 -19.48 -33.11 -9.88
N PHE A 62 -18.76 -32.71 -8.85
CA PHE A 62 -17.61 -33.46 -8.38
C PHE A 62 -18.11 -34.67 -7.56
N ASP A 63 -17.53 -35.83 -7.81
CA ASP A 63 -17.58 -36.92 -6.84
C ASP A 63 -16.89 -36.40 -5.57
N ASN A 64 -17.64 -36.14 -4.52
CA ASN A 64 -17.10 -35.62 -3.28
C ASN A 64 -16.77 -36.75 -2.30
N PRO A 65 -15.50 -37.20 -2.22
CA PRO A 65 -15.10 -38.23 -1.29
C PRO A 65 -14.89 -37.69 0.15
N TYR A 66 -15.09 -36.36 0.37
CA TYR A 66 -14.76 -35.70 1.61
C TYR A 66 -15.99 -35.54 2.50
N ASP A 67 -15.85 -35.89 3.76
CA ASP A 67 -16.80 -35.52 4.81
C ASP A 67 -16.58 -34.06 5.17
N LEU A 68 -17.44 -33.17 4.65
CA LEU A 68 -17.37 -31.73 4.87
C LEU A 68 -18.07 -31.36 6.19
N GLN A 69 -17.29 -30.87 7.14
CA GLN A 69 -17.77 -30.53 8.49
C GLN A 69 -18.42 -29.14 8.57
N SER A 70 -18.17 -28.28 7.59
CA SER A 70 -18.67 -26.90 7.58
C SER A 70 -20.18 -26.85 7.33
N THR A 71 -20.86 -25.91 7.97
CA THR A 71 -22.34 -25.77 7.93
C THR A 71 -22.82 -24.78 6.88
N SER A 72 -22.08 -23.70 6.62
CA SER A 72 -22.44 -22.73 5.58
C SER A 72 -21.96 -23.15 4.21
N ASP A 73 -22.73 -22.89 3.16
CA ASP A 73 -22.37 -23.24 1.78
C ASP A 73 -21.02 -22.69 1.37
N LYS A 74 -20.74 -21.45 1.73
CA LYS A 74 -19.46 -20.79 1.44
C LYS A 74 -18.27 -21.48 2.12
N ASP A 75 -18.40 -21.83 3.39
CA ASP A 75 -17.36 -22.51 4.15
C ASP A 75 -17.15 -23.95 3.64
N ARG A 76 -18.23 -24.64 3.23
CA ARG A 76 -18.18 -25.96 2.62
C ARG A 76 -17.43 -25.93 1.28
N ILE A 77 -17.70 -24.90 0.45
CA ILE A 77 -16.95 -24.71 -0.80
C ILE A 77 -15.45 -24.49 -0.51
N LEU A 78 -15.11 -23.64 0.44
CA LEU A 78 -13.70 -23.41 0.80
C LEU A 78 -13.04 -24.67 1.38
N GLU A 79 -13.74 -25.43 2.23
CA GLU A 79 -13.26 -26.70 2.76
C GLU A 79 -13.02 -27.72 1.65
N PHE A 80 -13.95 -27.85 0.70
CA PHE A 80 -13.77 -28.69 -0.47
C PHE A 80 -12.57 -28.25 -1.31
N VAL A 81 -12.45 -26.96 -1.62
CA VAL A 81 -11.33 -26.40 -2.40
C VAL A 81 -10.00 -26.70 -1.72
N ASN A 82 -9.95 -26.58 -0.40
CA ASN A 82 -8.76 -26.87 0.39
C ASN A 82 -8.37 -28.36 0.29
N LYS A 83 -9.34 -29.28 0.38
CA LYS A 83 -9.09 -30.72 0.31
C LYS A 83 -8.81 -31.20 -1.12
N HIS A 84 -9.56 -30.69 -2.11
CA HIS A 84 -9.54 -31.20 -3.49
C HIS A 84 -8.43 -30.59 -4.34
N PHE A 85 -8.18 -29.28 -4.23
CA PHE A 85 -7.19 -28.58 -5.06
C PHE A 85 -5.84 -28.35 -4.36
N SER A 86 -5.64 -28.94 -3.17
CA SER A 86 -4.39 -28.86 -2.45
C SER A 86 -3.37 -29.85 -3.02
N GLU A 87 -2.32 -29.31 -3.62
CA GLU A 87 -1.21 -30.08 -4.17
C GLU A 87 0.10 -29.75 -3.44
N ALA A 88 0.98 -30.75 -3.27
CA ALA A 88 2.27 -30.56 -2.63
C ALA A 88 3.14 -29.57 -3.44
N GLY A 89 3.81 -28.65 -2.76
CA GLY A 89 4.68 -27.65 -3.38
C GLY A 89 3.96 -26.56 -4.18
N LYS A 90 2.61 -26.52 -4.11
CA LYS A 90 1.79 -25.49 -4.76
C LYS A 90 1.15 -24.56 -3.73
N THR A 91 1.09 -23.28 -4.05
CA THR A 91 0.50 -22.24 -3.20
C THR A 91 -0.88 -21.87 -3.73
N GLN A 92 -1.87 -21.82 -2.84
CA GLN A 92 -3.21 -21.34 -3.10
C GLN A 92 -3.41 -19.96 -2.49
N LEU A 93 -3.88 -19.01 -3.28
CA LEU A 93 -4.28 -17.67 -2.82
C LEU A 93 -5.78 -17.64 -2.51
N ILE A 94 -6.15 -17.24 -1.32
CA ILE A 94 -7.51 -16.94 -0.90
C ILE A 94 -7.66 -15.43 -0.84
N LEU A 95 -8.37 -14.84 -1.81
CA LEU A 95 -8.60 -13.41 -1.87
C LEU A 95 -9.80 -13.03 -1.01
N CYS A 96 -9.55 -12.22 -0.01
CA CYS A 96 -10.54 -11.75 0.95
C CYS A 96 -10.85 -10.26 0.73
N TYR A 97 -12.10 -9.85 0.94
CA TYR A 97 -12.51 -8.45 0.77
C TYR A 97 -11.98 -7.49 1.84
N GLY A 98 -11.46 -8.01 2.96
CA GLY A 98 -10.90 -7.20 4.04
C GLY A 98 -9.99 -7.99 4.97
N LYS A 99 -9.18 -7.29 5.76
CA LYS A 99 -8.19 -7.90 6.67
C LYS A 99 -8.80 -8.82 7.73
N GLY A 100 -9.94 -8.44 8.32
CA GLY A 100 -10.65 -9.29 9.27
C GLY A 100 -11.11 -10.61 8.65
N THR A 101 -11.54 -10.58 7.39
CA THR A 101 -11.89 -11.79 6.63
C THR A 101 -10.65 -12.62 6.33
N ALA A 102 -9.51 -12.00 5.97
CA ALA A 102 -8.26 -12.73 5.75
C ALA A 102 -7.81 -13.49 7.01
N ASN A 103 -7.87 -12.85 8.18
CA ASN A 103 -7.58 -13.50 9.47
C ASN A 103 -8.56 -14.64 9.76
N LYS A 104 -9.87 -14.42 9.54
CA LYS A 104 -10.91 -15.45 9.74
C LYS A 104 -10.68 -16.66 8.83
N ARG A 105 -10.33 -16.44 7.54
CA ARG A 105 -10.09 -17.52 6.58
C ARG A 105 -8.79 -18.28 6.90
N ALA A 106 -7.76 -17.59 7.32
CA ALA A 106 -6.52 -18.23 7.79
C ALA A 106 -6.78 -19.12 9.01
N GLY A 107 -7.54 -18.65 10.00
CA GLY A 107 -7.96 -19.45 11.16
C GLY A 107 -8.83 -20.64 10.78
N PHE A 108 -9.76 -20.46 9.85
CA PHE A 108 -10.58 -21.54 9.33
C PHE A 108 -9.71 -22.66 8.72
N ILE A 109 -8.79 -22.30 7.82
CA ILE A 109 -7.88 -23.27 7.18
C ILE A 109 -6.94 -23.91 8.21
N TYR A 110 -6.44 -23.14 9.18
CA TYR A 110 -5.59 -23.65 10.25
C TYR A 110 -6.25 -24.80 11.03
N ASN A 111 -7.55 -24.70 11.28
CA ASN A 111 -8.33 -25.72 11.99
C ASN A 111 -8.66 -26.94 11.11
N LEU A 112 -8.65 -26.79 9.79
CA LEU A 112 -8.86 -27.90 8.84
C LEU A 112 -7.59 -28.74 8.59
N LEU A 113 -6.41 -28.20 8.87
CA LEU A 113 -5.14 -28.87 8.64
C LEU A 113 -4.73 -29.73 9.83
N ASP A 114 -4.69 -31.05 9.64
CA ASP A 114 -4.31 -32.00 10.70
C ASP A 114 -2.80 -31.94 10.99
N SER A 115 -1.97 -31.92 9.96
CA SER A 115 -0.52 -31.91 10.08
C SER A 115 0.15 -31.03 9.03
N PHE A 116 1.23 -30.38 9.44
CA PHE A 116 2.15 -29.65 8.57
C PHE A 116 3.53 -29.70 9.22
N VAL A 117 4.56 -29.99 8.43
CA VAL A 117 5.94 -29.97 8.93
C VAL A 117 6.48 -28.57 8.74
N GLU A 118 6.69 -27.86 9.84
CA GLU A 118 7.29 -26.52 9.82
C GLU A 118 8.75 -26.61 9.39
N THR A 119 9.13 -25.80 8.40
CA THR A 119 10.51 -25.72 7.94
C THR A 119 11.34 -24.75 8.79
N GLU A 120 12.68 -24.85 8.71
CA GLU A 120 13.58 -23.94 9.42
C GLU A 120 13.35 -22.49 8.99
N GLU A 121 13.06 -22.25 7.71
CA GLU A 121 12.79 -20.92 7.15
C GLU A 121 11.51 -20.32 7.72
N ILE A 122 10.44 -21.10 7.83
CA ILE A 122 9.19 -20.66 8.45
C ILE A 122 9.43 -20.33 9.93
N ALA A 123 10.10 -21.22 10.65
CA ALA A 123 10.41 -21.02 12.07
C ALA A 123 11.25 -19.76 12.29
N LEU A 124 12.22 -19.50 11.42
CA LEU A 124 13.05 -18.29 11.45
C LEU A 124 12.23 -17.02 11.23
N VAL A 125 11.37 -16.99 10.20
CA VAL A 125 10.53 -15.83 9.90
C VAL A 125 9.52 -15.57 11.02
N ARG A 126 8.89 -16.61 11.57
CA ARG A 126 8.00 -16.49 12.72
C ARG A 126 8.70 -15.86 13.92
N LYS A 127 9.86 -16.40 14.29
CA LYS A 127 10.67 -15.91 15.40
C LYS A 127 11.06 -14.43 15.22
N TYR A 128 11.37 -14.02 13.98
CA TYR A 128 11.63 -12.62 13.67
C TYR A 128 10.39 -11.73 13.86
N ILE A 129 9.23 -12.14 13.34
CA ILE A 129 8.00 -11.37 13.46
C ILE A 129 7.59 -11.22 14.94
N ASP A 130 7.68 -12.30 15.71
CA ASP A 130 7.39 -12.27 17.15
C ASP A 130 8.37 -11.37 17.92
N ASP A 131 9.64 -11.37 17.52
CA ASP A 131 10.66 -10.49 18.11
C ASP A 131 10.39 -9.01 17.79
N GLU A 132 10.02 -8.69 16.54
CA GLU A 132 9.70 -7.32 16.12
C GLU A 132 8.46 -6.77 16.84
N ILE A 133 7.41 -7.58 16.91
CA ILE A 133 6.16 -7.22 17.60
C ILE A 133 6.37 -7.18 19.12
N GLY A 134 7.17 -8.09 19.67
CA GLY A 134 7.43 -8.25 21.09
C GLY A 134 6.55 -9.30 21.77
N LYS A 135 5.81 -10.09 20.99
CA LYS A 135 4.99 -11.22 21.44
C LYS A 135 4.58 -12.13 20.29
N GLU A 136 4.16 -13.35 20.61
CA GLU A 136 3.50 -14.26 19.67
C GLU A 136 2.13 -13.72 19.22
N THR A 137 1.77 -13.95 17.95
CA THR A 137 0.53 -13.51 17.33
C THR A 137 -0.17 -14.65 16.60
N THR A 138 -1.46 -14.49 16.24
CA THR A 138 -2.15 -15.46 15.38
C THR A 138 -1.53 -15.56 13.99
N LEU A 139 -0.95 -14.47 13.47
CA LEU A 139 -0.19 -14.49 12.22
C LEU A 139 0.93 -15.53 12.29
N THR A 140 1.77 -15.47 13.31
CA THR A 140 2.91 -16.38 13.49
C THR A 140 2.44 -17.80 13.82
N LYS A 141 1.35 -17.95 14.57
CA LYS A 141 0.71 -19.24 14.80
C LYS A 141 0.26 -19.89 13.49
N TYR A 142 -0.36 -19.14 12.57
CA TYR A 142 -0.83 -19.70 11.29
C TYR A 142 0.33 -20.03 10.35
N LEU A 143 1.40 -19.22 10.36
CA LEU A 143 2.61 -19.52 9.61
C LEU A 143 3.21 -20.88 9.96
N SER A 144 3.11 -21.36 11.22
CA SER A 144 3.61 -22.67 11.61
C SER A 144 2.97 -23.84 10.87
N LYS A 145 1.79 -23.64 10.27
CA LYS A 145 1.12 -24.60 9.39
C LYS A 145 1.17 -24.20 7.92
N GLY A 146 2.12 -23.37 7.51
CA GLY A 146 2.28 -22.93 6.11
C GLY A 146 1.15 -22.05 5.60
N ILE A 147 0.45 -21.33 6.50
CA ILE A 147 -0.62 -20.40 6.17
C ILE A 147 -0.13 -18.98 6.40
N ALA A 148 -0.01 -18.20 5.35
CA ALA A 148 0.36 -16.79 5.41
C ALA A 148 -0.87 -15.88 5.36
N ILE A 149 -0.78 -14.75 6.04
CA ILE A 149 -1.73 -13.63 5.90
C ILE A 149 -0.96 -12.48 5.27
N HIS A 150 -1.57 -11.81 4.27
CA HIS A 150 -0.96 -10.67 3.59
C HIS A 150 -1.96 -9.52 3.41
N HIS A 151 -1.73 -8.41 4.10
CA HIS A 151 -2.55 -7.20 4.00
C HIS A 151 -1.76 -5.95 4.44
N ALA A 152 -2.32 -4.76 4.24
CA ALA A 152 -1.69 -3.47 4.56
C ALA A 152 -1.36 -3.25 6.06
N GLY A 153 -1.92 -4.07 6.96
CA GLY A 153 -1.65 -4.01 8.40
C GLY A 153 -0.43 -4.80 8.88
N LEU A 154 0.45 -5.26 7.98
CA LEU A 154 1.74 -5.86 8.31
C LEU A 154 2.86 -4.83 8.22
N SER A 155 3.98 -5.04 8.95
CA SER A 155 5.20 -4.28 8.74
C SER A 155 5.81 -4.60 7.37
N ASP A 156 6.64 -3.68 6.85
CA ASP A 156 7.23 -3.86 5.52
C ASP A 156 8.17 -5.08 5.50
N GLU A 157 8.93 -5.29 6.57
CA GLU A 157 9.81 -6.44 6.72
C GLU A 157 9.00 -7.75 6.79
N ALA A 158 7.89 -7.77 7.55
CA ALA A 158 7.04 -8.96 7.63
C ALA A 158 6.44 -9.32 6.27
N LYS A 159 6.01 -8.33 5.47
CA LYS A 159 5.54 -8.55 4.08
C LYS A 159 6.64 -9.18 3.24
N LEU A 160 7.83 -8.58 3.21
CA LEU A 160 8.97 -9.06 2.40
C LEU A 160 9.37 -10.50 2.79
N LEU A 161 9.39 -10.82 4.08
CA LEU A 161 9.72 -12.17 4.56
C LEU A 161 8.63 -13.20 4.21
N ILE A 162 7.37 -12.84 4.32
CA ILE A 162 6.25 -13.69 3.89
C ILE A 162 6.32 -13.92 2.38
N GLU A 163 6.58 -12.89 1.59
CA GLU A 163 6.76 -12.97 0.14
C GLU A 163 7.96 -13.85 -0.25
N TYR A 164 9.05 -13.76 0.52
CA TYR A 164 10.17 -14.68 0.37
C TYR A 164 9.74 -16.12 0.60
N LEU A 165 9.04 -16.43 1.70
CA LEU A 165 8.54 -17.79 1.96
C LEU A 165 7.61 -18.30 0.85
N ILE A 166 6.79 -17.44 0.25
CA ILE A 166 5.92 -17.80 -0.87
C ILE A 166 6.76 -18.13 -2.11
N ARG A 167 7.77 -17.32 -2.45
CA ARG A 167 8.68 -17.57 -3.58
C ARG A 167 9.47 -18.88 -3.42
N GLU A 168 9.92 -19.14 -2.20
CA GLU A 168 10.62 -20.40 -1.86
C GLU A 168 9.68 -21.60 -1.70
N LYS A 169 8.38 -21.46 -2.04
CA LYS A 169 7.36 -22.51 -1.98
C LYS A 169 7.15 -23.12 -0.58
N GLN A 170 7.45 -22.36 0.46
CA GLN A 170 7.27 -22.80 1.84
C GLN A 170 5.82 -22.63 2.33
N ILE A 171 5.04 -21.78 1.64
CA ILE A 171 3.67 -21.43 2.02
C ILE A 171 2.68 -22.19 1.15
N LYS A 172 1.74 -22.87 1.80
CA LYS A 172 0.67 -23.62 1.15
C LYS A 172 -0.57 -22.78 0.87
N TYR A 173 -0.93 -21.88 1.80
CA TYR A 173 -2.08 -21.01 1.69
C TYR A 173 -1.71 -19.56 2.00
N VAL A 174 -2.22 -18.65 1.18
CA VAL A 174 -2.09 -17.19 1.41
C VAL A 174 -3.47 -16.59 1.49
N CYS A 175 -3.86 -16.09 2.67
CA CYS A 175 -5.08 -15.32 2.84
C CYS A 175 -4.74 -13.83 2.72
N ALA A 176 -5.19 -13.18 1.64
CA ALA A 176 -4.79 -11.82 1.33
C ALA A 176 -5.94 -10.93 0.93
N THR A 177 -5.72 -9.61 1.03
CA THR A 177 -6.60 -8.58 0.47
C THR A 177 -6.11 -8.14 -0.92
N THR A 178 -6.91 -7.33 -1.61
CA THR A 178 -6.58 -6.82 -2.97
C THR A 178 -5.23 -6.09 -3.05
N THR A 179 -4.69 -5.61 -1.93
CA THR A 179 -3.35 -5.00 -1.87
C THR A 179 -2.22 -5.94 -2.34
N ILE A 180 -2.46 -7.25 -2.34
CA ILE A 180 -1.50 -8.23 -2.89
C ILE A 180 -1.34 -8.07 -4.42
N ALA A 181 -2.35 -7.50 -5.09
CA ALA A 181 -2.32 -7.25 -6.53
C ALA A 181 -1.40 -6.09 -6.93
N GLU A 182 -1.13 -5.17 -6.02
CA GLU A 182 -0.50 -3.87 -6.34
C GLU A 182 1.03 -3.87 -6.23
N GLY A 183 1.65 -4.83 -5.56
CA GLY A 183 3.09 -4.74 -5.26
C GLY A 183 3.93 -5.98 -5.48
N VAL A 184 3.35 -7.16 -5.62
CA VAL A 184 4.12 -8.40 -5.52
C VAL A 184 3.90 -9.30 -6.72
N ASN A 185 4.96 -9.63 -7.42
CA ASN A 185 4.91 -10.57 -8.53
C ASN A 185 5.35 -11.98 -8.05
N PHE A 186 4.45 -12.69 -7.36
CA PHE A 186 4.64 -14.12 -7.14
C PHE A 186 3.48 -14.92 -7.78
N PRO A 187 3.76 -15.87 -8.64
CA PRO A 187 2.75 -16.71 -9.23
C PRO A 187 2.27 -17.74 -8.21
N VAL A 188 0.95 -17.91 -8.12
CA VAL A 188 0.29 -18.95 -7.33
C VAL A 188 -0.34 -19.98 -8.26
N SER A 189 -0.57 -21.21 -7.80
CA SER A 189 -1.16 -22.25 -8.65
C SER A 189 -2.66 -22.08 -8.81
N SER A 190 -3.32 -21.54 -7.78
CA SER A 190 -4.75 -21.29 -7.80
C SER A 190 -5.12 -20.04 -7.00
N VAL A 191 -6.21 -19.39 -7.41
CA VAL A 191 -6.81 -18.25 -6.72
C VAL A 191 -8.26 -18.61 -6.38
N PHE A 192 -8.61 -18.53 -5.12
CA PHE A 192 -9.98 -18.61 -4.63
C PHE A 192 -10.46 -17.20 -4.24
N PHE A 193 -11.48 -16.69 -4.91
CA PHE A 193 -12.13 -15.43 -4.57
C PHE A 193 -13.15 -15.71 -3.46
N ASP A 194 -12.82 -15.37 -2.21
CA ASP A 194 -13.73 -15.58 -1.08
C ASP A 194 -15.04 -14.80 -1.22
N ASP A 195 -15.00 -13.64 -1.87
CA ASP A 195 -16.16 -12.78 -2.11
C ASP A 195 -15.95 -11.91 -3.35
N TYR A 196 -17.05 -11.43 -3.94
CA TYR A 196 -17.03 -10.48 -5.06
C TYR A 196 -16.83 -9.01 -4.62
N ARG A 197 -16.71 -8.75 -3.31
CA ARG A 197 -16.55 -7.40 -2.74
C ARG A 197 -15.09 -6.99 -2.63
N LYS A 198 -14.88 -5.68 -2.71
CA LYS A 198 -13.62 -4.99 -2.35
C LYS A 198 -13.90 -4.04 -1.18
N GLY A 199 -13.33 -4.31 -0.01
CA GLY A 199 -13.69 -3.60 1.22
C GLY A 199 -15.13 -3.90 1.69
N SER A 200 -15.73 -2.98 2.43
CA SER A 200 -17.06 -3.20 3.05
C SER A 200 -18.23 -3.03 2.07
N THR A 201 -18.11 -2.19 1.07
CA THR A 201 -19.25 -1.73 0.24
C THR A 201 -19.05 -1.87 -1.26
N ALA A 202 -17.83 -1.77 -1.76
CA ALA A 202 -17.55 -1.80 -3.19
C ALA A 202 -17.57 -3.23 -3.77
N VAL A 203 -17.98 -3.35 -5.03
CA VAL A 203 -17.83 -4.57 -5.84
C VAL A 203 -16.43 -4.56 -6.46
N LEU A 204 -15.81 -5.74 -6.57
CA LEU A 204 -14.53 -5.92 -7.23
C LEU A 204 -14.64 -5.48 -8.70
N SER A 205 -13.73 -4.63 -9.16
CA SER A 205 -13.71 -4.24 -10.57
C SER A 205 -13.22 -5.39 -11.46
N SER A 206 -13.59 -5.36 -12.74
CA SER A 206 -13.07 -6.34 -13.71
C SER A 206 -11.53 -6.27 -13.81
N ASN A 207 -10.96 -5.08 -13.76
CA ASN A 207 -9.49 -4.88 -13.75
C ASN A 207 -8.84 -5.53 -12.53
N ASP A 208 -9.36 -5.28 -11.32
CA ASP A 208 -8.83 -5.92 -10.10
C ASP A 208 -8.94 -7.45 -10.19
N PHE A 209 -10.10 -7.95 -10.66
CA PHE A 209 -10.33 -9.38 -10.83
C PHE A 209 -9.27 -10.01 -11.76
N TRP A 210 -9.08 -9.45 -12.96
CA TRP A 210 -8.15 -10.00 -13.94
C TRP A 210 -6.68 -9.82 -13.55
N ASN A 211 -6.33 -8.73 -12.84
CA ASN A 211 -5.00 -8.54 -12.27
C ASN A 211 -4.64 -9.64 -11.25
N ILE A 212 -5.61 -10.04 -10.44
CA ILE A 212 -5.41 -11.09 -9.44
C ILE A 212 -5.51 -12.47 -10.09
N ALA A 213 -6.49 -12.71 -10.94
CA ALA A 213 -6.65 -13.95 -11.72
C ALA A 213 -5.42 -14.22 -12.61
N GLY A 214 -4.80 -13.15 -13.13
CA GLY A 214 -3.56 -13.22 -13.89
C GLY A 214 -2.41 -13.88 -13.16
N ARG A 215 -2.40 -13.87 -11.82
CA ARG A 215 -1.37 -14.50 -10.99
C ARG A 215 -1.54 -16.02 -10.84
N ALA A 216 -2.70 -16.56 -11.19
CA ALA A 216 -2.94 -18.01 -11.17
C ALA A 216 -2.21 -18.70 -12.33
N GLY A 217 -1.52 -19.81 -12.03
CA GLY A 217 -0.76 -20.58 -13.00
C GLY A 217 0.67 -20.04 -13.19
N ARG A 218 1.64 -20.89 -12.87
CA ARG A 218 3.07 -20.57 -13.03
C ARG A 218 3.53 -21.04 -14.42
N THR A 219 4.12 -20.14 -15.17
CA THR A 219 4.71 -20.44 -16.47
C THR A 219 5.66 -21.62 -16.37
N LEU A 220 5.54 -22.59 -17.25
CA LEU A 220 6.34 -23.83 -17.34
C LEU A 220 6.24 -24.78 -16.13
N VAL A 221 5.36 -24.51 -15.16
CA VAL A 221 5.18 -25.35 -13.95
C VAL A 221 3.75 -25.87 -13.83
N ASP A 222 2.76 -25.01 -14.04
CA ASP A 222 1.35 -25.37 -13.97
C ASP A 222 0.76 -25.42 -15.37
N ASN A 223 0.01 -26.47 -15.68
CA ASN A 223 -0.70 -26.60 -16.97
C ASN A 223 -1.82 -25.56 -17.07
N PHE A 224 -2.50 -25.31 -15.95
CA PHE A 224 -3.62 -24.37 -15.85
C PHE A 224 -3.51 -23.53 -14.59
N GLY A 225 -3.84 -22.22 -14.69
CA GLY A 225 -4.13 -21.36 -13.56
C GLY A 225 -5.59 -21.56 -13.13
N LYS A 226 -5.83 -22.08 -11.94
CA LYS A 226 -7.19 -22.32 -11.43
C LYS A 226 -7.73 -21.07 -10.76
N ILE A 227 -8.87 -20.57 -11.23
CA ILE A 227 -9.57 -19.41 -10.68
C ILE A 227 -10.93 -19.88 -10.19
N ILE A 228 -11.15 -19.84 -8.89
CA ILE A 228 -12.27 -20.48 -8.23
C ILE A 228 -13.15 -19.43 -7.54
N MET A 229 -14.46 -19.48 -7.79
CA MET A 229 -15.46 -18.56 -7.28
C MET A 229 -16.60 -19.28 -6.58
N PRO A 230 -17.00 -18.88 -5.37
CA PRO A 230 -18.13 -19.49 -4.67
C PRO A 230 -19.46 -18.92 -5.19
N PHE A 231 -20.25 -19.75 -5.87
CA PHE A 231 -21.61 -19.45 -6.29
C PHE A 231 -22.63 -19.83 -5.21
N HIS A 232 -22.35 -19.43 -3.96
CA HIS A 232 -23.16 -19.77 -2.78
C HIS A 232 -24.53 -19.08 -2.74
N THR A 233 -24.76 -18.05 -3.58
CA THR A 233 -26.06 -17.41 -3.80
C THR A 233 -26.24 -17.09 -5.28
N SER A 234 -27.49 -16.94 -5.75
CA SER A 234 -27.79 -16.50 -7.12
C SER A 234 -27.10 -15.16 -7.43
N ARG A 235 -27.12 -14.22 -6.47
CA ARG A 235 -26.46 -12.93 -6.60
C ARG A 235 -24.94 -13.05 -6.75
N SER A 236 -24.28 -13.94 -6.00
CA SER A 236 -22.83 -14.13 -6.14
C SER A 236 -22.45 -14.64 -7.52
N LYS A 237 -23.24 -15.59 -8.07
CA LYS A 237 -23.07 -16.10 -9.43
C LYS A 237 -23.23 -14.97 -10.48
N GLU A 238 -24.33 -14.20 -10.41
CA GLU A 238 -24.60 -13.10 -11.34
C GLU A 238 -23.52 -12.03 -11.33
N VAL A 239 -23.07 -11.62 -10.13
CA VAL A 239 -22.03 -10.59 -10.00
C VAL A 239 -20.68 -11.07 -10.52
N PHE A 240 -20.26 -12.31 -10.20
CA PHE A 240 -19.01 -12.83 -10.74
C PHE A 240 -19.06 -12.97 -12.27
N LYS A 241 -20.17 -13.45 -12.85
CA LYS A 241 -20.34 -13.49 -14.31
C LYS A 241 -20.24 -12.08 -14.92
N ALA A 242 -20.91 -11.10 -14.36
CA ALA A 242 -20.84 -9.71 -14.84
C ALA A 242 -19.41 -9.14 -14.75
N ILE A 243 -18.64 -9.46 -13.69
CA ILE A 243 -17.23 -9.04 -13.57
C ILE A 243 -16.36 -9.66 -14.68
N ILE A 244 -16.59 -10.94 -15.00
CA ILE A 244 -15.82 -11.70 -16.01
C ILE A 244 -16.16 -11.22 -17.41
N GLU A 245 -17.44 -10.99 -17.70
CA GLU A 245 -17.95 -10.58 -19.02
C GLU A 245 -17.65 -9.11 -19.33
N LYS A 246 -17.57 -8.28 -18.30
CA LYS A 246 -17.24 -6.87 -18.47
C LYS A 246 -15.80 -6.76 -18.98
N SER A 247 -15.64 -6.25 -20.22
CA SER A 247 -14.30 -6.01 -20.75
C SER A 247 -13.54 -5.06 -19.82
N SER A 248 -12.26 -5.35 -19.59
CA SER A 248 -11.37 -4.51 -18.76
C SER A 248 -11.06 -3.13 -19.36
N ASP A 249 -11.93 -2.65 -20.20
CA ASP A 249 -11.66 -1.78 -21.33
C ASP A 249 -11.97 -0.31 -21.15
N GLU A 250 -12.19 0.20 -19.97
CA GLU A 250 -12.24 1.64 -19.84
C GLU A 250 -10.84 2.20 -19.52
N LEU A 251 -10.08 2.47 -20.58
CA LEU A 251 -8.99 3.42 -20.48
C LEU A 251 -9.63 4.76 -20.09
N ALA A 252 -9.57 5.09 -18.81
CA ALA A 252 -10.10 6.35 -18.29
C ALA A 252 -8.93 7.25 -17.89
N SER A 253 -9.01 8.51 -18.28
CA SER A 253 -8.13 9.53 -17.76
C SER A 253 -8.68 10.04 -16.43
N VAL A 254 -7.80 10.32 -15.48
CA VAL A 254 -8.15 10.98 -14.21
C VAL A 254 -8.86 12.32 -14.45
N LEU A 255 -8.57 12.98 -15.58
CA LEU A 255 -9.19 14.26 -15.95
C LEU A 255 -10.64 14.12 -16.49
N ALA A 256 -11.10 12.88 -16.76
CA ALA A 256 -12.47 12.66 -17.26
C ALA A 256 -13.53 13.14 -16.25
N GLU A 257 -13.31 12.94 -14.97
CA GLU A 257 -14.20 13.39 -13.89
C GLU A 257 -14.40 14.91 -13.93
N LEU A 258 -13.32 15.66 -14.10
CA LEU A 258 -13.36 17.12 -14.18
C LEU A 258 -14.13 17.60 -15.40
N PHE A 259 -14.03 16.90 -16.52
CA PHE A 259 -14.73 17.26 -17.74
C PHE A 259 -16.24 17.00 -17.65
N VAL A 260 -16.66 15.92 -16.97
CA VAL A 260 -18.09 15.64 -16.70
C VAL A 260 -18.73 16.74 -15.87
N ASP A 261 -18.02 17.27 -14.88
CA ASP A 261 -18.52 18.30 -13.96
C ASP A 261 -18.12 19.74 -14.37
N GLU A 262 -17.85 19.99 -15.67
CA GLU A 262 -17.32 21.26 -16.20
C GLU A 262 -18.06 22.50 -15.67
N SER A 263 -19.40 22.49 -15.70
CA SER A 263 -20.21 23.63 -15.26
C SER A 263 -20.03 23.97 -13.79
N LYS A 264 -19.93 22.96 -12.94
CA LYS A 264 -19.68 23.11 -11.50
C LYS A 264 -18.27 23.63 -11.23
N ILE A 265 -17.29 23.11 -11.96
CA ILE A 265 -15.90 23.56 -11.83
C ILE A 265 -15.77 25.03 -12.22
N ARG A 266 -16.33 25.45 -13.38
CA ARG A 266 -16.33 26.86 -13.81
C ARG A 266 -17.00 27.78 -12.79
N SER A 267 -18.12 27.36 -12.18
CA SER A 267 -18.77 28.11 -11.11
C SER A 267 -17.88 28.24 -9.87
N CYS A 268 -17.17 27.18 -9.47
CA CYS A 268 -16.23 27.26 -8.35
C CYS A 268 -15.06 28.19 -8.62
N LEU A 269 -14.50 28.20 -9.85
CA LEU A 269 -13.35 29.06 -10.18
C LEU A 269 -13.62 30.57 -10.01
N THR A 270 -14.87 30.99 -10.06
CA THR A 270 -15.27 32.39 -9.86
C THR A 270 -15.41 32.78 -8.38
N GLN A 271 -15.38 31.83 -7.46
CA GLN A 271 -15.56 32.05 -6.03
C GLN A 271 -14.22 32.28 -5.32
N GLU A 272 -14.22 33.03 -4.23
CA GLU A 272 -13.02 33.35 -3.45
C GLU A 272 -12.32 32.08 -2.94
N ARG A 273 -13.08 31.08 -2.46
CA ARG A 273 -12.57 29.80 -1.97
C ARG A 273 -12.62 28.66 -2.98
N GLY A 274 -13.00 28.96 -4.23
CA GLY A 274 -13.35 27.95 -5.22
C GLY A 274 -12.25 26.92 -5.51
N ILE A 275 -10.98 27.35 -5.58
CA ILE A 275 -9.85 26.42 -5.77
C ILE A 275 -9.73 25.46 -4.57
N TYR A 276 -9.90 25.97 -3.34
CA TYR A 276 -9.88 25.14 -2.13
C TYR A 276 -11.04 24.12 -2.14
N ASP A 277 -12.22 24.55 -2.55
CA ASP A 277 -13.40 23.70 -2.64
C ASP A 277 -13.24 22.62 -3.73
N LEU A 278 -12.56 22.94 -4.85
CA LEU A 278 -12.22 21.98 -5.90
C LEU A 278 -11.20 20.93 -5.42
N ILE A 279 -10.14 21.33 -4.71
CA ILE A 279 -9.19 20.41 -4.08
C ILE A 279 -9.92 19.46 -3.10
N ASN A 280 -10.96 19.95 -2.44
CA ASN A 280 -11.77 19.15 -1.52
C ASN A 280 -12.72 18.18 -2.21
N SER A 281 -13.35 18.63 -3.30
CA SER A 281 -14.39 17.86 -3.99
C SER A 281 -13.81 16.83 -4.96
N TYR A 282 -12.61 17.10 -5.50
CA TYR A 282 -11.96 16.29 -6.54
C TYR A 282 -10.49 16.00 -6.17
N PRO A 283 -10.23 15.31 -5.04
CA PRO A 283 -8.87 15.12 -4.54
C PRO A 283 -7.99 14.32 -5.51
N ASP A 284 -8.58 13.36 -6.23
CA ASP A 284 -7.84 12.43 -7.10
C ASP A 284 -7.62 12.99 -8.53
N SER A 285 -8.46 13.93 -8.98
CA SER A 285 -8.40 14.50 -10.32
C SER A 285 -7.94 15.96 -10.35
N PHE A 286 -8.48 16.81 -9.49
CA PHE A 286 -8.14 18.22 -9.47
C PHE A 286 -6.81 18.51 -8.76
N THR A 287 -6.49 17.80 -7.67
CA THR A 287 -5.25 18.07 -6.92
C THR A 287 -3.99 17.82 -7.76
N PRO A 288 -3.84 16.70 -8.52
CA PRO A 288 -2.70 16.51 -9.40
C PRO A 288 -2.61 17.57 -10.52
N LEU A 289 -3.76 17.96 -11.09
CA LEU A 289 -3.81 19.02 -12.11
C LEU A 289 -3.40 20.37 -11.52
N PHE A 290 -3.87 20.70 -10.32
CA PHE A 290 -3.49 21.91 -9.60
C PHE A 290 -1.97 21.94 -9.33
N GLN A 291 -1.38 20.83 -8.85
CA GLN A 291 0.06 20.73 -8.62
C GLN A 291 0.86 20.90 -9.91
N TYR A 292 0.39 20.31 -11.00
CA TYR A 292 1.01 20.47 -12.32
C TYR A 292 1.03 21.94 -12.75
N PHE A 293 -0.07 22.67 -12.59
CA PHE A 293 -0.13 24.10 -12.91
C PHE A 293 0.74 24.96 -11.98
N VAL A 294 0.82 24.61 -10.70
CA VAL A 294 1.75 25.25 -9.77
C VAL A 294 3.19 25.05 -10.24
N HIS A 295 3.56 23.85 -10.66
CA HIS A 295 4.87 23.56 -11.22
C HIS A 295 5.20 24.43 -12.45
N LEU A 296 4.28 24.55 -13.39
CA LEU A 296 4.45 25.41 -14.57
C LEU A 296 4.67 26.87 -14.19
N LEU A 297 3.93 27.39 -13.20
CA LEU A 297 4.07 28.77 -12.72
C LEU A 297 5.39 29.04 -12.00
N THR A 298 6.02 28.02 -11.40
CA THR A 298 7.24 28.18 -10.58
C THR A 298 8.52 27.96 -11.35
N THR A 299 8.50 27.19 -12.45
CA THR A 299 9.70 26.83 -13.22
C THR A 299 10.16 27.90 -14.21
N GLY A 300 9.46 29.05 -14.27
CA GLY A 300 9.82 30.15 -15.17
C GLY A 300 9.60 29.84 -16.66
N GLN A 301 9.10 28.66 -16.99
CA GLN A 301 8.41 28.43 -18.23
C GLN A 301 7.11 29.22 -18.10
N ASN A 302 7.16 30.54 -18.38
CA ASN A 302 5.98 31.36 -18.55
C ASN A 302 5.17 30.75 -19.70
N ALA A 303 4.48 29.65 -19.40
CA ALA A 303 3.56 29.05 -20.32
C ALA A 303 2.45 30.10 -20.51
N TYR A 304 2.53 30.85 -21.62
CA TYR A 304 1.41 31.66 -22.01
C TYR A 304 0.19 30.74 -22.10
N ALA A 305 -0.98 31.26 -21.81
CA ALA A 305 -2.22 30.46 -21.86
C ALA A 305 -2.41 29.70 -23.19
N ALA A 306 -1.71 30.08 -24.27
CA ALA A 306 -1.65 29.35 -25.54
C ALA A 306 -0.82 28.04 -25.43
N GLU A 307 0.29 28.03 -24.70
CA GLU A 307 1.11 26.83 -24.50
C GLU A 307 0.38 25.78 -23.66
N VAL A 308 -0.43 26.23 -22.68
CA VAL A 308 -1.30 25.34 -21.90
C VAL A 308 -2.30 24.62 -22.82
N GLU A 309 -2.84 25.31 -23.84
CA GLU A 309 -3.74 24.66 -24.80
C GLU A 309 -3.03 23.52 -25.54
N ASP A 310 -1.81 23.75 -26.03
CA ASP A 310 -1.06 22.74 -26.78
C ASP A 310 -0.66 21.54 -25.89
N MET A 311 -0.24 21.78 -24.65
CA MET A 311 0.08 20.71 -23.70
C MET A 311 -1.11 19.77 -23.46
N PHE A 312 -2.34 20.29 -23.35
CA PHE A 312 -3.52 19.46 -23.13
C PHE A 312 -4.05 18.79 -24.38
N LYS A 313 -3.68 19.25 -25.58
CA LYS A 313 -3.92 18.52 -26.84
C LYS A 313 -3.11 17.22 -26.92
N ASP A 314 -1.96 17.16 -26.23
CA ASP A 314 -1.13 15.94 -26.12
C ASP A 314 -1.53 15.04 -24.94
N SER A 315 -2.56 15.39 -24.17
CA SER A 315 -3.01 14.58 -23.03
C SER A 315 -3.83 13.37 -23.46
N LEU A 316 -3.70 12.25 -22.73
CA LEU A 316 -4.53 11.05 -22.95
C LEU A 316 -6.03 11.39 -22.97
N GLN A 317 -6.50 12.30 -22.10
CA GLN A 317 -7.91 12.70 -22.08
C GLN A 317 -8.36 13.29 -23.40
N TYR A 318 -7.53 14.12 -24.04
CA TYR A 318 -7.85 14.70 -25.35
C TYR A 318 -8.07 13.64 -26.43
N TYR A 319 -7.20 12.62 -26.46
CA TYR A 319 -7.32 11.48 -27.40
C TYR A 319 -8.51 10.57 -27.10
N LEU A 320 -9.01 10.54 -25.87
CA LEU A 320 -10.19 9.76 -25.47
C LEU A 320 -11.52 10.44 -25.81
N LEU A 321 -11.52 11.72 -26.21
CA LEU A 321 -12.74 12.45 -26.55
C LEU A 321 -13.16 12.21 -28.01
N ASP A 322 -14.44 11.96 -28.20
CA ASP A 322 -14.99 11.46 -29.47
C ASP A 322 -15.06 12.52 -30.60
N ASN A 323 -15.16 13.81 -30.26
CA ASN A 323 -15.35 14.86 -31.26
C ASN A 323 -14.62 16.15 -30.90
N GLU A 324 -14.42 17.00 -31.93
CA GLU A 324 -13.65 18.25 -31.83
C GLU A 324 -14.31 19.29 -30.89
N GLU A 325 -15.64 19.28 -30.74
CA GLU A 325 -16.33 20.17 -29.81
C GLU A 325 -15.99 19.82 -28.35
N GLN A 326 -15.97 18.53 -27.99
CA GLN A 326 -15.58 18.07 -26.68
C GLN A 326 -14.09 18.34 -26.41
N LYS A 327 -13.23 18.10 -27.37
CA LYS A 327 -11.81 18.43 -27.31
C LYS A 327 -11.57 19.90 -27.01
N TYR A 328 -12.25 20.77 -27.76
CA TYR A 328 -12.17 22.21 -27.56
C TYR A 328 -12.65 22.62 -26.16
N LYS A 329 -13.80 22.14 -25.71
CA LYS A 329 -14.34 22.41 -24.37
C LYS A 329 -13.38 21.97 -23.26
N PHE A 330 -12.78 20.79 -23.40
CA PHE A 330 -11.81 20.27 -22.44
C PHE A 330 -10.57 21.16 -22.33
N VAL A 331 -9.98 21.54 -23.45
CA VAL A 331 -8.80 22.42 -23.47
C VAL A 331 -9.14 23.79 -22.87
N GLN A 332 -10.31 24.37 -23.20
CA GLN A 332 -10.76 25.64 -22.62
C GLN A 332 -11.03 25.54 -21.10
N LEU A 333 -11.47 24.40 -20.60
CA LEU A 333 -11.60 24.16 -19.16
C LEU A 333 -10.23 24.19 -18.48
N CYS A 334 -9.26 23.44 -18.99
CA CYS A 334 -7.89 23.41 -18.46
C CYS A 334 -7.24 24.79 -18.44
N LYS A 335 -7.40 25.56 -19.54
CA LYS A 335 -6.95 26.96 -19.65
C LYS A 335 -7.59 27.86 -18.59
N SER A 336 -8.90 27.72 -18.38
CA SER A 336 -9.63 28.52 -17.36
C SER A 336 -9.17 28.20 -15.95
N ILE A 337 -8.87 26.92 -15.66
CA ILE A 337 -8.31 26.49 -14.36
C ILE A 337 -6.92 27.12 -14.16
N TYR A 338 -6.03 27.03 -15.16
CA TYR A 338 -4.69 27.61 -15.12
C TYR A 338 -4.74 29.11 -14.86
N GLN A 339 -5.52 29.85 -15.65
CA GLN A 339 -5.67 31.30 -15.50
C GLN A 339 -6.22 31.71 -14.12
N SER A 340 -7.15 30.94 -13.58
CA SER A 340 -7.69 31.18 -12.24
C SER A 340 -6.64 30.98 -11.15
N ILE A 341 -5.77 29.97 -11.29
CA ILE A 341 -4.66 29.70 -10.36
C ILE A 341 -3.60 30.81 -10.48
N GLU A 342 -3.21 31.17 -11.71
CA GLU A 342 -2.26 32.24 -11.98
C GLU A 342 -2.72 33.57 -11.37
N LEU A 343 -3.95 33.98 -11.64
CA LEU A 343 -4.52 35.23 -11.13
C LEU A 343 -4.55 35.25 -9.59
N LYS A 344 -4.93 34.14 -8.98
CA LYS A 344 -5.11 34.04 -7.53
C LYS A 344 -3.79 34.02 -6.76
N TYR A 345 -2.75 33.40 -7.32
CA TYR A 345 -1.51 33.12 -6.59
C TYR A 345 -0.28 33.85 -7.14
N SER A 346 -0.38 34.65 -8.20
CA SER A 346 0.74 35.41 -8.80
C SER A 346 1.46 36.33 -7.79
N GLY A 347 0.74 36.85 -6.82
CA GLY A 347 1.31 37.65 -5.72
C GLY A 347 2.03 36.84 -4.63
N THR A 348 2.01 35.52 -4.68
CA THR A 348 2.55 34.62 -3.65
C THR A 348 3.54 33.58 -4.21
N ILE A 349 4.43 34.00 -5.11
CA ILE A 349 5.39 33.13 -5.80
C ILE A 349 6.18 32.24 -4.83
N GLY A 350 6.62 32.78 -3.70
CA GLY A 350 7.33 31.98 -2.68
C GLY A 350 6.49 30.84 -2.11
N ALA A 351 5.18 31.04 -1.92
CA ALA A 351 4.29 29.98 -1.49
C ALA A 351 4.06 28.92 -2.59
N LEU A 352 3.98 29.33 -3.86
CA LEU A 352 3.91 28.41 -5.00
C LEU A 352 5.17 27.55 -5.10
N GLN A 353 6.36 28.12 -4.97
CA GLN A 353 7.63 27.38 -4.97
C GLN A 353 7.70 26.34 -3.85
N PHE A 354 7.23 26.68 -2.66
CA PHE A 354 7.15 25.71 -1.57
C PHE A 354 6.08 24.64 -1.82
N ALA A 355 4.94 25.01 -2.41
CA ALA A 355 3.90 24.07 -2.78
C ALA A 355 4.43 23.04 -3.82
N ASP A 356 5.12 23.52 -4.84
CA ASP A 356 5.76 22.69 -5.85
C ASP A 356 6.81 21.74 -5.24
N LYS A 357 7.70 22.27 -4.41
CA LYS A 357 8.78 21.51 -3.78
C LYS A 357 8.28 20.44 -2.79
N THR A 358 7.20 20.73 -2.06
CA THR A 358 6.71 19.88 -0.95
C THR A 358 5.56 18.98 -1.34
N GLY A 359 4.86 19.26 -2.44
CA GLY A 359 3.64 18.58 -2.84
C GLY A 359 2.39 18.96 -2.02
N PHE A 360 2.49 19.94 -1.11
CA PHE A 360 1.33 20.49 -0.40
C PHE A 360 0.61 21.53 -1.25
N SER A 361 -0.69 21.66 -1.04
CA SER A 361 -1.46 22.74 -1.66
C SER A 361 -1.02 24.12 -1.16
N VAL A 362 -1.19 25.14 -1.99
CA VAL A 362 -0.82 26.51 -1.60
C VAL A 362 -1.51 26.97 -0.30
N PRO A 363 -2.81 26.66 -0.08
CA PRO A 363 -3.43 26.98 1.22
C PRO A 363 -2.73 26.33 2.42
N SER A 364 -2.27 25.08 2.30
CA SER A 364 -1.52 24.39 3.36
C SER A 364 -0.16 25.04 3.60
N VAL A 365 0.55 25.42 2.53
CA VAL A 365 1.82 26.16 2.62
C VAL A 365 1.62 27.52 3.31
N LEU A 366 0.61 28.29 2.91
CA LEU A 366 0.29 29.57 3.55
C LEU A 366 -0.05 29.40 5.04
N ARG A 367 -0.74 28.32 5.40
CA ARG A 367 -1.00 27.97 6.80
C ARG A 367 0.29 27.73 7.58
N ILE A 368 1.24 26.97 7.03
CA ILE A 368 2.54 26.73 7.66
C ILE A 368 3.32 28.05 7.81
N MET A 369 3.32 28.92 6.79
CA MET A 369 3.98 30.23 6.85
C MET A 369 3.38 31.12 7.95
N HIS A 370 2.06 31.08 8.09
CA HIS A 370 1.38 31.79 9.18
C HIS A 370 1.81 31.25 10.56
N GLU A 371 1.83 29.93 10.74
CA GLU A 371 2.26 29.31 12.00
C GLU A 371 3.72 29.64 12.32
N LYS A 372 4.63 29.64 11.32
CA LYS A 372 6.02 30.09 11.51
C LYS A 372 6.11 31.50 12.09
N SER A 373 5.23 32.40 11.65
CA SER A 373 5.26 33.82 12.07
C SER A 373 4.65 34.05 13.45
N HIS A 374 3.81 33.13 13.95
CA HIS A 374 3.02 33.34 15.18
C HIS A 374 3.29 32.31 16.28
N ASN A 375 4.04 31.25 16.00
CA ASN A 375 4.35 30.21 16.96
C ASN A 375 5.86 30.04 17.14
N ASN A 376 6.36 30.45 18.29
CA ASN A 376 7.78 30.43 18.61
C ASN A 376 8.38 29.02 18.58
N VAL A 377 7.62 27.97 18.97
CA VAL A 377 8.10 26.57 18.95
C VAL A 377 8.31 26.10 17.52
N ILE A 378 7.48 26.57 16.59
CA ILE A 378 7.64 26.26 15.17
C ILE A 378 8.84 26.99 14.57
N ALA A 379 8.99 28.27 14.91
CA ALA A 379 10.05 29.14 14.39
C ALA A 379 11.45 28.79 14.94
N ASP A 380 11.52 28.18 16.12
CA ASP A 380 12.80 27.86 16.78
C ASP A 380 13.55 26.72 16.05
N ILE A 381 14.68 27.10 15.44
CA ILE A 381 15.55 26.17 14.71
C ILE A 381 16.21 25.16 15.65
N SER A 382 16.49 25.52 16.90
CA SER A 382 17.09 24.61 17.88
C SER A 382 16.20 23.41 18.20
N GLY A 383 14.88 23.59 18.11
CA GLY A 383 13.87 22.54 18.26
C GLY A 383 13.88 21.46 17.14
N TRP A 384 14.68 21.65 16.09
CA TRP A 384 14.81 20.71 14.97
C TRP A 384 16.03 19.76 15.12
N GLN A 385 16.58 19.65 16.31
CA GLN A 385 17.60 18.65 16.61
C GLN A 385 16.94 17.32 17.02
N PRO A 386 17.43 16.15 16.54
CA PRO A 386 16.80 14.85 16.85
C PRO A 386 16.64 14.55 18.34
N ASN A 387 17.61 14.95 19.17
CA ASN A 387 17.57 14.76 20.62
C ASN A 387 16.52 15.63 21.33
N VAL A 388 16.21 16.81 20.79
CA VAL A 388 15.15 17.71 21.27
C VAL A 388 13.79 17.23 20.76
N MET A 389 13.71 16.93 19.47
CA MET A 389 12.48 16.50 18.80
C MET A 389 11.93 15.20 19.37
N PHE A 390 12.80 14.19 19.55
CA PHE A 390 12.42 12.84 19.98
C PHE A 390 12.82 12.55 21.42
N ASN A 391 12.44 13.45 22.33
CA ASN A 391 12.68 13.29 23.76
C ASN A 391 11.55 12.47 24.39
N LYS A 392 11.87 11.29 24.98
CA LYS A 392 10.87 10.41 25.64
C LYS A 392 10.21 11.03 26.86
N HIS A 393 10.89 11.96 27.53
CA HIS A 393 10.40 12.59 28.76
C HIS A 393 9.57 13.85 28.48
N ASP A 394 9.80 14.50 27.32
CA ASP A 394 9.09 15.69 26.90
C ASP A 394 8.84 15.69 25.39
N VAL A 395 7.64 15.39 25.00
CA VAL A 395 7.21 15.35 23.59
C VAL A 395 6.58 16.68 23.12
N SER A 396 6.58 17.73 23.93
CA SER A 396 5.87 18.98 23.66
C SER A 396 6.33 19.65 22.35
N ASN A 397 7.63 19.63 22.08
CA ASN A 397 8.19 20.19 20.84
C ASN A 397 7.64 19.49 19.59
N LEU A 398 7.63 18.15 19.57
CA LEU A 398 7.06 17.39 18.47
C LEU A 398 5.53 17.51 18.42
N ALA A 399 4.86 17.54 19.56
CA ALA A 399 3.41 17.68 19.63
C ALA A 399 2.91 18.99 19.01
N GLU A 400 3.59 20.12 19.25
CA GLU A 400 3.24 21.40 18.60
C GLU A 400 3.42 21.33 17.07
N LYS A 401 4.46 20.68 16.57
CA LYS A 401 4.64 20.48 15.12
C LYS A 401 3.54 19.56 14.55
N ILE A 402 3.21 18.47 15.24
CA ILE A 402 2.12 17.57 14.84
C ILE A 402 0.78 18.29 14.85
N LYS A 403 0.53 19.18 15.80
CA LYS A 403 -0.68 20.01 15.86
C LYS A 403 -0.85 20.84 14.58
N VAL A 404 0.21 21.49 14.11
CA VAL A 404 0.19 22.22 12.83
C VAL A 404 -0.05 21.26 11.66
N ILE A 405 0.71 20.17 11.58
CA ILE A 405 0.58 19.17 10.52
C ILE A 405 -0.84 18.61 10.46
N ALA A 406 -1.46 18.33 11.60
CA ALA A 406 -2.82 17.80 11.69
C ALA A 406 -3.90 18.75 11.13
N THR A 407 -3.61 20.05 11.04
CA THR A 407 -4.53 21.03 10.42
C THR A 407 -4.43 21.05 8.89
N LEU A 408 -3.39 20.41 8.32
CA LEU A 408 -3.19 20.36 6.89
C LEU A 408 -4.08 19.26 6.31
N LYS A 409 -4.79 19.58 5.23
CA LYS A 409 -5.76 18.68 4.64
C LYS A 409 -5.13 17.38 4.14
N GLU A 410 -3.96 17.48 3.54
CA GLU A 410 -3.26 16.36 2.91
C GLU A 410 -2.80 15.32 3.94
N THR A 411 -2.59 15.72 5.17
CA THR A 411 -2.06 14.82 6.20
C THR A 411 -3.13 14.08 7.00
N ASN A 412 -4.28 14.69 7.28
CA ASN A 412 -5.39 14.06 8.03
C ASN A 412 -4.95 12.97 9.02
N LEU A 413 -4.32 13.35 10.12
CA LEU A 413 -3.77 12.43 11.12
C LEU A 413 -4.84 11.75 12.01
N GLY A 414 -6.13 12.06 11.81
CA GLY A 414 -7.25 11.52 12.58
C GLY A 414 -7.47 12.22 13.92
N THR A 415 -6.96 13.44 14.08
CA THR A 415 -7.19 14.27 15.26
C THR A 415 -8.64 14.76 15.38
N GLU A 416 -9.39 14.74 14.27
CA GLU A 416 -10.79 15.17 14.19
C GLU A 416 -11.79 13.99 14.19
N SER A 417 -11.32 12.76 14.44
CA SER A 417 -12.20 11.59 14.50
C SER A 417 -13.22 11.74 15.64
N LYS A 418 -14.50 11.49 15.34
CA LYS A 418 -15.60 11.61 16.34
C LYS A 418 -15.57 10.48 17.39
N GLU A 419 -15.06 9.30 17.04
CA GLU A 419 -15.15 8.12 17.92
C GLU A 419 -13.93 7.96 18.84
N ALA A 420 -12.73 8.24 18.37
CA ALA A 420 -11.50 8.16 19.17
C ALA A 420 -10.42 9.06 18.54
N PRO A 421 -10.43 10.36 18.78
CA PRO A 421 -9.45 11.27 18.19
C PRO A 421 -8.05 11.01 18.76
N PHE A 422 -7.05 11.07 17.89
CA PHE A 422 -5.65 11.04 18.30
C PHE A 422 -5.22 12.45 18.69
N SER A 423 -4.87 12.68 19.97
CA SER A 423 -4.29 13.96 20.32
C SER A 423 -2.89 14.12 19.72
N PRO A 424 -2.44 15.38 19.43
CA PRO A 424 -1.08 15.62 18.98
C PRO A 424 -0.01 15.02 19.90
N GLU A 425 -0.23 15.05 21.23
CA GLU A 425 0.68 14.46 22.21
C GLU A 425 0.72 12.91 22.11
N GLN A 426 -0.43 12.28 21.87
CA GLN A 426 -0.47 10.83 21.68
C GLN A 426 0.29 10.42 20.43
N ILE A 427 0.11 11.14 19.32
CA ILE A 427 0.86 10.91 18.08
C ILE A 427 2.34 11.17 18.31
N ALA A 428 2.72 12.26 19.00
CA ALA A 428 4.11 12.57 19.34
C ALA A 428 4.76 11.46 20.18
N LYS A 429 4.05 10.94 21.20
CA LYS A 429 4.51 9.78 21.99
C LYS A 429 4.71 8.53 21.13
N MET A 430 3.76 8.23 20.24
CA MET A 430 3.86 7.07 19.35
C MET A 430 5.05 7.22 18.37
N VAL A 431 5.20 8.39 17.77
CA VAL A 431 6.32 8.69 16.84
C VAL A 431 7.65 8.65 17.58
N THR A 432 7.75 9.24 18.78
CA THR A 432 8.97 9.20 19.59
C THR A 432 9.34 7.77 19.96
N ALA A 433 8.40 6.97 20.45
CA ALA A 433 8.63 5.57 20.79
C ALA A 433 9.05 4.75 19.55
N TRP A 434 8.44 5.02 18.39
CA TRP A 434 8.80 4.43 17.11
C TRP A 434 10.24 4.78 16.71
N VAL A 435 10.60 6.05 16.74
CA VAL A 435 11.96 6.55 16.41
C VAL A 435 13.01 5.99 17.38
N LYS A 436 12.66 5.83 18.65
CA LYS A 436 13.56 5.29 19.69
C LYS A 436 13.65 3.75 19.75
N GLY A 437 13.05 3.05 18.79
CA GLY A 437 13.23 1.61 18.64
C GLY A 437 12.36 0.75 19.56
N ASP A 438 11.31 1.29 20.19
CA ASP A 438 10.43 0.52 21.05
C ASP A 438 9.69 -0.58 20.27
N LYS A 439 9.37 -1.70 20.91
CA LYS A 439 8.63 -2.81 20.28
C LYS A 439 7.22 -2.38 19.89
N LEU A 440 6.71 -2.90 18.76
CA LEU A 440 5.43 -2.48 18.18
C LEU A 440 4.27 -2.68 19.15
N ASN A 441 4.26 -3.78 19.91
CA ASN A 441 3.23 -4.03 20.92
C ASN A 441 3.23 -2.93 22.01
N SER A 442 4.39 -2.47 22.46
CA SER A 442 4.49 -1.40 23.47
C SER A 442 3.95 -0.07 22.94
N ILE A 443 4.26 0.25 21.68
CA ILE A 443 3.77 1.48 21.02
C ILE A 443 2.24 1.43 20.85
N SER A 444 1.69 0.26 20.52
CA SER A 444 0.23 0.11 20.34
C SER A 444 -0.57 0.40 21.61
N LEU A 445 0.03 0.25 22.79
CA LEU A 445 -0.62 0.51 24.07
C LEU A 445 -0.67 2.00 24.47
N ILE A 446 -0.04 2.89 23.69
CA ILE A 446 -0.04 4.33 23.99
C ILE A 446 -1.44 4.92 23.79
N HIS A 447 -2.17 4.49 22.74
CA HIS A 447 -3.52 5.00 22.50
C HIS A 447 -4.59 4.11 23.15
N PRO A 448 -5.54 4.67 23.93
CA PRO A 448 -6.54 3.91 24.69
C PRO A 448 -7.41 2.99 23.83
N SER A 449 -7.82 3.43 22.62
CA SER A 449 -8.67 2.62 21.75
C SER A 449 -8.03 1.29 21.35
N TYR A 450 -6.72 1.25 21.13
CA TYR A 450 -6.02 0.01 20.85
C TYR A 450 -5.88 -0.88 22.08
N LYS A 451 -5.72 -0.26 23.26
CA LYS A 451 -5.61 -1.00 24.52
C LYS A 451 -6.86 -1.83 24.82
N ALA A 452 -8.02 -1.36 24.35
CA ALA A 452 -9.31 -2.05 24.55
C ALA A 452 -9.54 -3.23 23.58
N LEU A 453 -8.77 -3.33 22.47
CA LEU A 453 -8.93 -4.38 21.47
C LEU A 453 -8.25 -5.69 21.87
N PRO A 454 -8.80 -6.85 21.44
CA PRO A 454 -8.06 -8.11 21.46
C PRO A 454 -6.70 -7.99 20.78
N ASP A 455 -5.72 -8.74 21.23
CA ASP A 455 -4.33 -8.61 20.82
C ASP A 455 -4.09 -8.63 19.31
N ASP A 456 -4.72 -9.57 18.61
CA ASP A 456 -4.53 -9.73 17.16
C ASP A 456 -5.18 -8.60 16.34
N GLU A 457 -6.37 -8.20 16.74
CA GLU A 457 -7.06 -7.07 16.15
C GLU A 457 -6.30 -5.77 16.42
N ARG A 458 -5.82 -5.59 17.65
CA ARG A 458 -5.01 -4.44 18.05
C ARG A 458 -3.80 -4.26 17.15
N MET A 459 -3.00 -5.31 16.95
CA MET A 459 -1.77 -5.21 16.16
C MET A 459 -2.06 -4.87 14.70
N SER A 460 -3.07 -5.48 14.11
CA SER A 460 -3.47 -5.21 12.72
C SER A 460 -4.00 -3.78 12.53
N GLU A 461 -4.85 -3.28 13.45
CA GLU A 461 -5.36 -1.91 13.38
C GLU A 461 -4.26 -0.89 13.67
N PHE A 462 -3.45 -1.15 14.70
CA PHE A 462 -2.32 -0.30 15.04
C PHE A 462 -1.33 -0.15 13.89
N MET A 463 -0.90 -1.25 13.26
CA MET A 463 0.09 -1.20 12.17
C MET A 463 -0.40 -0.41 10.97
N LYS A 464 -1.68 -0.58 10.60
CA LYS A 464 -2.29 0.24 9.54
C LYS A 464 -2.20 1.73 9.88
N LYS A 465 -2.58 2.10 11.11
CA LYS A 465 -2.55 3.50 11.55
C LYS A 465 -1.13 4.02 11.73
N MET A 466 -0.21 3.22 12.24
CA MET A 466 1.19 3.60 12.41
C MET A 466 1.88 3.86 11.07
N ASN A 467 1.58 3.06 10.04
CA ASN A 467 2.07 3.30 8.68
C ASN A 467 1.56 4.64 8.13
N ASP A 468 0.29 4.97 8.38
CA ASP A 468 -0.30 6.26 8.00
C ASP A 468 0.35 7.42 8.78
N ILE A 469 0.49 7.29 10.10
CA ILE A 469 1.12 8.30 10.97
C ILE A 469 2.57 8.57 10.54
N ARG A 470 3.41 7.53 10.38
CA ARG A 470 4.82 7.71 10.03
C ARG A 470 5.00 8.40 8.68
N PHE A 471 4.20 8.03 7.69
CA PHE A 471 4.24 8.64 6.36
C PHE A 471 3.80 10.10 6.39
N LYS A 472 2.61 10.38 6.93
CA LYS A 472 2.03 11.73 6.95
C LYS A 472 2.80 12.69 7.86
N THR A 473 3.26 12.19 9.01
CA THR A 473 4.10 13.02 9.92
C THR A 473 5.45 13.34 9.27
N SER A 474 6.10 12.35 8.63
CA SER A 474 7.35 12.58 7.89
C SER A 474 7.17 13.61 6.79
N TRP A 475 6.13 13.48 5.97
CA TRP A 475 5.80 14.41 4.90
C TRP A 475 5.51 15.82 5.43
N GLY A 476 4.66 15.93 6.47
CA GLY A 476 4.34 17.21 7.09
C GLY A 476 5.55 17.89 7.75
N LEU A 477 6.41 17.11 8.43
CA LEU A 477 7.66 17.64 8.99
C LEU A 477 8.62 18.14 7.92
N SER A 478 8.72 17.46 6.76
CA SER A 478 9.55 17.90 5.64
C SER A 478 9.09 19.27 5.12
N ALA A 479 7.78 19.45 4.92
CA ALA A 479 7.23 20.73 4.47
C ALA A 479 7.43 21.84 5.52
N LEU A 480 7.13 21.54 6.78
CA LEU A 480 7.27 22.49 7.90
C LEU A 480 8.72 22.93 8.06
N GLU A 481 9.65 21.98 8.05
CA GLU A 481 11.09 22.25 8.16
C GLU A 481 11.63 23.09 7.00
N GLY A 482 11.24 22.73 5.76
CA GLY A 482 11.64 23.47 4.58
C GLY A 482 11.21 24.95 4.62
N ILE A 483 9.98 25.22 5.10
CA ILE A 483 9.49 26.58 5.24
C ILE A 483 10.15 27.31 6.42
N VAL A 484 10.40 26.63 7.55
CA VAL A 484 11.04 27.23 8.74
C VAL A 484 12.48 27.61 8.43
N LYS A 485 13.25 26.71 7.82
CA LYS A 485 14.66 26.93 7.49
C LYS A 485 14.84 27.89 6.30
N GLY A 486 13.86 27.97 5.39
CA GLY A 486 13.93 28.84 4.21
C GLY A 486 15.02 28.40 3.22
N ASN A 487 15.38 29.32 2.30
CA ASN A 487 16.45 29.10 1.29
C ASN A 487 17.87 29.37 1.84
N GLN A 488 18.13 29.16 3.11
CA GLN A 488 19.47 29.27 3.64
C GLN A 488 20.31 28.12 3.11
N ASN A 489 21.14 28.40 2.12
CA ASN A 489 22.04 27.44 1.44
C ASN A 489 23.07 26.76 2.35
N GLU A 490 23.10 27.09 3.64
CA GLU A 490 24.06 26.61 4.63
C GLU A 490 23.50 25.60 5.63
N ILE A 491 22.20 25.28 5.55
CA ILE A 491 21.63 24.31 6.48
C ILE A 491 21.73 22.93 5.86
N GLN A 492 22.61 22.12 6.43
CA GLN A 492 22.75 20.70 6.19
C GLN A 492 21.36 20.05 6.05
N ASP A 493 21.15 19.29 4.97
CA ASP A 493 19.89 18.61 4.72
C ASP A 493 19.44 17.87 5.98
N SER A 494 18.30 18.26 6.51
CA SER A 494 17.79 17.62 7.70
C SER A 494 17.23 16.24 7.35
N TYR A 495 17.60 15.26 8.13
CA TYR A 495 17.12 13.91 8.00
C TYR A 495 15.98 13.57 8.99
N ILE A 496 15.46 14.56 9.74
CA ILE A 496 14.36 14.34 10.70
C ILE A 496 13.14 13.67 10.09
N PRO A 497 12.62 14.12 8.93
CA PRO A 497 11.52 13.41 8.27
C PRO A 497 11.84 11.95 7.96
N SER A 498 13.07 11.67 7.52
CA SER A 498 13.54 10.32 7.24
C SER A 498 13.68 9.49 8.52
N LEU A 499 14.12 10.08 9.64
CA LEU A 499 14.15 9.39 10.93
C LEU A 499 12.76 8.91 11.35
N VAL A 500 11.72 9.73 11.15
CA VAL A 500 10.33 9.36 11.43
C VAL A 500 9.86 8.27 10.49
N TYR A 501 10.11 8.40 9.20
CA TYR A 501 9.70 7.42 8.21
C TYR A 501 10.30 6.05 8.48
N TYR A 502 11.61 5.97 8.73
CA TYR A 502 12.35 4.73 8.94
C TYR A 502 12.34 4.22 10.39
N GLY A 503 11.92 5.04 11.37
CA GLY A 503 11.83 4.67 12.78
C GLY A 503 13.17 4.51 13.47
N VAL A 504 14.08 5.47 13.27
CA VAL A 504 15.42 5.50 13.87
C VAL A 504 15.77 6.91 14.34
N ASP A 505 16.76 7.05 15.21
CA ASP A 505 17.03 8.31 15.91
C ASP A 505 18.31 9.05 15.47
N SER A 506 19.05 8.50 14.49
CA SER A 506 20.31 9.08 14.03
C SER A 506 20.69 8.59 12.63
N GLU A 507 21.69 9.23 12.02
CA GLU A 507 22.09 9.01 10.63
C GLU A 507 22.60 7.59 10.35
N LYS A 508 23.42 7.02 11.23
CA LYS A 508 24.00 5.70 11.00
C LYS A 508 22.92 4.59 10.95
N PRO A 509 22.02 4.49 11.92
CA PRO A 509 20.86 3.60 11.79
C PRO A 509 19.99 3.92 10.56
N LEU A 510 19.83 5.20 10.18
CA LEU A 510 19.06 5.59 9.01
C LEU A 510 19.67 5.00 7.73
N ALA A 511 20.98 5.15 7.53
CA ALA A 511 21.67 4.58 6.36
C ALA A 511 21.49 3.04 6.31
N LEU A 512 21.56 2.36 7.44
CA LEU A 512 21.30 0.92 7.52
C LEU A 512 19.85 0.56 7.18
N ARG A 513 18.89 1.35 7.63
CA ARG A 513 17.47 1.17 7.27
C ARG A 513 17.25 1.30 5.75
N MET A 514 17.92 2.25 5.10
CA MET A 514 17.85 2.42 3.65
C MET A 514 18.46 1.22 2.89
N LEU A 515 19.34 0.45 3.52
CA LEU A 515 19.88 -0.82 3.01
C LEU A 515 18.94 -2.01 3.21
N GLY A 516 17.78 -1.83 3.86
CA GLY A 516 16.85 -2.92 4.19
C GLY A 516 17.13 -3.61 5.54
N ILE A 517 18.06 -3.09 6.35
CA ILE A 517 18.32 -3.66 7.69
C ILE A 517 17.11 -3.42 8.60
N PRO A 518 16.63 -4.44 9.32
CA PRO A 518 15.53 -4.29 10.27
C PRO A 518 15.74 -3.20 11.32
N ARG A 519 14.65 -2.52 11.68
CA ARG A 519 14.67 -1.37 12.58
C ARG A 519 15.39 -1.67 13.92
N SER A 520 15.04 -2.75 14.58
CA SER A 520 15.64 -3.11 15.86
C SER A 520 17.14 -3.43 15.77
N LEU A 521 17.58 -4.01 14.67
CA LEU A 521 18.97 -4.35 14.42
C LEU A 521 19.81 -3.14 14.00
N SER A 522 19.21 -2.18 13.29
CA SER A 522 19.95 -1.01 12.76
C SER A 522 20.63 -0.19 13.86
N PHE A 523 20.03 -0.10 15.06
CA PHE A 523 20.64 0.57 16.22
C PHE A 523 21.91 -0.13 16.70
N SER A 524 21.89 -1.45 16.81
CA SER A 524 23.06 -2.22 17.26
C SER A 524 24.13 -2.29 16.18
N LEU A 525 23.72 -2.46 14.93
CA LEU A 525 24.62 -2.57 13.79
C LEU A 525 25.31 -1.23 13.46
N ALA A 526 24.72 -0.09 13.83
CA ALA A 526 25.30 1.22 13.66
C ALA A 526 26.70 1.36 14.30
N ASN A 527 26.98 0.57 15.33
CA ASN A 527 28.28 0.58 16.01
C ASN A 527 29.44 0.05 15.15
N ILE A 528 29.16 -0.70 14.07
CA ILE A 528 30.21 -1.15 13.12
C ILE A 528 30.65 -0.04 12.15
N ILE A 529 29.90 1.05 12.04
CA ILE A 529 30.21 2.18 11.19
C ILE A 529 31.14 3.12 11.99
N GLU A 530 32.43 3.01 11.74
CA GLU A 530 33.47 3.86 12.33
C GLU A 530 33.61 5.16 11.51
N GLY A 531 33.94 6.26 12.15
CA GLY A 531 34.13 7.54 11.47
C GLY A 531 32.86 8.19 10.93
N ASP A 532 33.01 9.03 9.90
CA ASP A 532 31.92 9.75 9.25
C ASP A 532 31.19 8.85 8.24
N LEU A 533 29.86 8.92 8.23
CA LEU A 533 29.03 8.17 7.29
C LEU A 533 29.32 8.54 5.82
N LYS A 534 29.77 9.78 5.55
CA LYS A 534 30.16 10.27 4.23
C LYS A 534 31.31 9.49 3.58
N GLU A 535 32.11 8.79 4.39
CA GLU A 535 33.19 7.93 3.90
C GLU A 535 32.72 6.59 3.32
N TYR A 536 31.43 6.26 3.52
CA TYR A 536 30.83 5.02 3.09
C TYR A 536 29.90 5.21 1.90
N SER A 537 30.18 4.47 0.83
CA SER A 537 29.20 4.26 -0.23
C SER A 537 28.18 3.20 0.17
N TYR A 538 27.04 3.16 -0.51
CA TYR A 538 26.01 2.16 -0.32
C TYR A 538 26.55 0.72 -0.48
N SER A 539 27.39 0.51 -1.51
CA SER A 539 28.03 -0.78 -1.76
C SER A 539 29.07 -1.15 -0.70
N SER A 540 29.82 -0.17 -0.18
CA SER A 540 30.83 -0.45 0.86
C SER A 540 30.20 -0.86 2.18
N LEU A 541 29.08 -0.22 2.59
CA LEU A 541 28.31 -0.63 3.76
C LEU A 541 27.74 -2.04 3.59
N ARG A 542 27.16 -2.34 2.43
CA ARG A 542 26.62 -3.66 2.12
C ARG A 542 27.71 -4.74 2.19
N ASN A 543 28.88 -4.49 1.63
CA ASN A 543 30.01 -5.41 1.68
C ASN A 543 30.52 -5.60 3.12
N LYS A 544 30.61 -4.52 3.91
CA LYS A 544 31.01 -4.59 5.32
C LYS A 544 30.06 -5.47 6.13
N ILE A 545 28.74 -5.30 5.94
CA ILE A 545 27.73 -6.12 6.62
C ILE A 545 27.80 -7.59 6.19
N SER A 546 27.96 -7.84 4.89
CA SER A 546 28.07 -9.20 4.36
C SER A 546 29.34 -9.92 4.83
N GLY A 547 30.41 -9.18 5.10
CA GLY A 547 31.70 -9.68 5.59
C GLY A 547 31.76 -9.97 7.09
N LEU A 548 30.73 -9.64 7.86
CA LEU A 548 30.72 -9.88 9.32
C LEU A 548 30.79 -11.38 9.64
N SER A 549 31.66 -11.72 10.61
CA SER A 549 31.82 -13.08 11.12
C SER A 549 30.63 -13.50 11.99
N SER A 550 30.50 -14.78 12.27
CA SER A 550 29.48 -15.29 13.19
C SER A 550 29.65 -14.74 14.62
N SER A 551 30.88 -14.46 15.03
CA SER A 551 31.17 -13.83 16.32
C SER A 551 30.63 -12.39 16.36
N ASP A 552 30.84 -11.63 15.27
CA ASP A 552 30.35 -10.25 15.16
C ASP A 552 28.83 -10.20 15.25
N TRP A 553 28.14 -11.09 14.56
CA TRP A 553 26.69 -11.18 14.60
C TRP A 553 26.14 -11.48 16.01
N ASN A 554 26.84 -12.30 16.80
CA ASN A 554 26.45 -12.56 18.19
C ASN A 554 26.62 -11.34 19.09
N ASN A 555 27.62 -10.51 18.83
CA ASN A 555 27.90 -9.28 19.60
C ASN A 555 26.94 -8.13 19.20
N ILE A 556 26.56 -8.05 17.92
CA ILE A 556 25.75 -6.96 17.36
C ILE A 556 24.24 -7.19 17.56
N LYS A 557 23.78 -8.43 17.72
CA LYS A 557 22.34 -8.71 17.89
C LYS A 557 21.69 -7.83 18.96
N PRO A 558 20.45 -7.37 18.77
CA PRO A 558 19.77 -6.56 19.78
C PRO A 558 19.68 -7.30 21.13
N LYS A 559 20.03 -6.65 22.23
CA LYS A 559 20.10 -7.27 23.57
C LYS A 559 18.81 -7.96 24.03
N LYS A 560 17.65 -7.45 23.59
CA LYS A 560 16.32 -7.99 23.94
C LYS A 560 15.74 -8.89 22.82
N SER A 561 16.55 -9.30 21.86
CA SER A 561 16.10 -10.17 20.79
C SER A 561 16.16 -11.64 21.18
N ASN A 562 15.14 -12.39 20.78
CA ASN A 562 15.08 -13.84 20.90
C ASN A 562 15.87 -14.57 19.80
N LEU A 563 16.29 -13.85 18.72
CA LEU A 563 17.09 -14.41 17.64
C LEU A 563 18.56 -14.52 18.05
N THR A 564 19.23 -15.57 17.57
CA THR A 564 20.68 -15.72 17.63
C THR A 564 21.35 -14.84 16.58
N GLY A 565 22.66 -14.63 16.69
CA GLY A 565 23.43 -13.88 15.67
C GLY A 565 23.35 -14.53 14.29
N THR A 566 23.38 -15.87 14.22
CA THR A 566 23.23 -16.61 12.95
C THR A 566 21.85 -16.44 12.34
N GLU A 567 20.78 -16.43 13.13
CA GLU A 567 19.42 -16.18 12.67
C GLU A 567 19.27 -14.75 12.14
N TRP A 568 19.83 -13.75 12.83
CA TRP A 568 19.87 -12.37 12.33
C TRP A 568 20.59 -12.24 11.00
N ARG A 569 21.75 -12.91 10.85
CA ARG A 569 22.47 -12.97 9.58
C ARG A 569 21.60 -13.50 8.44
N LYS A 570 20.85 -14.59 8.68
CA LYS A 570 19.93 -15.17 7.69
C LYS A 570 18.80 -14.19 7.32
N ILE A 571 18.16 -13.54 8.30
CA ILE A 571 17.11 -12.54 8.07
C ILE A 571 17.63 -11.38 7.23
N VAL A 572 18.77 -10.81 7.60
CA VAL A 572 19.39 -9.70 6.85
C VAL A 572 19.72 -10.11 5.42
N ALA A 573 20.26 -11.32 5.23
CA ALA A 573 20.59 -11.83 3.89
C ALA A 573 19.33 -11.97 2.99
N ILE A 574 18.15 -12.27 3.57
CA ILE A 574 16.89 -12.32 2.84
C ILE A 574 16.42 -10.90 2.47
N LEU A 575 16.44 -9.97 3.42
CA LEU A 575 15.90 -8.62 3.24
C LEU A 575 16.77 -7.70 2.38
N MET A 576 18.07 -8.01 2.27
CA MET A 576 19.02 -7.26 1.43
C MET A 576 19.10 -7.79 -0.02
N LYS A 577 18.42 -8.90 -0.35
CA LYS A 577 18.33 -9.40 -1.74
C LYS A 577 17.42 -8.50 -2.57
#